data_26cbb04b75f0eeb8bd810dc0c0f5d30d
#
_entry.id   26cbb04b75f0eeb8bd810dc0c0f5d30d
#
_cell.length_a   1.000
_cell.length_b   1.000
_cell.length_c   1.000
_cell.angle_alpha   90.00
_cell.angle_beta   90.00
_cell.angle_gamma   90.00
#
_symmetry.space_group_name_H-M   'P 1'
#
loop_
_entity.id
_entity.type
_entity.pdbx_description
1 polymer ?
#
loop_
_entity_poly.entity_id
_entity_poly.type
_entity_poly.pdbx_seq_one_letter_code
_entity_poly.pdbx_strand_id
1 'polypeptide(L)'
;MSHALFQTTLYASLLLCALGLLWRVSGWYRFRIGPDVQAVTLLQRLQALLRGLAAALFSRRLFDLLGTLFFDVLLQRRLYRSDKSRWLAHWLMAAGFMLLLLMHALAALVTVKLFPGYESTRNPYLFLRNLFGAMVLVGMAMFLFRLRRQRTRFAPVRPPMAAAFIALLGFILLTGFLLEADKMASPQAFYRMAKEFNGSADPAALKPLRALWASEFGVAFDDLKEPITAELLQQGRAMHEADCETCHARAASAFVSYPVSRLLAPLARSLDEVKAHTWLLYLHVFACFLGLATLAFTRFLHAVAAPISLLAHGAAPPQAYSSAGRATRRALALDACVACGICDAQCAVAPLARYLDNRYLLPSHKLVATGARQMSLRVAEGAFLCTDCGRCSSACPVGLDLQDLWQASRGDLAGAGLPAPAQWVKTRSALDWAEALQSDAAPQRFCDSDARDAPLSADRSSFSRCVQCQTCSNVCPVVAHSTDPAFAVDLTPQKVMNLLRLGLRDLTLGSSMVWSCASCYQCQEHCPEGLRVADIMLELRALAVQRLGTVRRGKELS
;
A
#
# COMPACT_ATOMS: atom_id res chain seq x y z
N MET A 1 5.61 -16.84 32.38
CA MET A 1 4.17 -16.99 32.04
C MET A 1 3.81 -18.43 32.29
N SER A 2 2.71 -18.71 32.99
CA SER A 2 2.25 -20.09 33.11
C SER A 2 1.91 -20.61 31.71
N HIS A 3 2.16 -21.89 31.45
CA HIS A 3 1.86 -22.53 30.16
C HIS A 3 0.38 -22.34 29.80
N ALA A 4 -0.51 -22.43 30.78
CA ALA A 4 -1.94 -22.22 30.62
C ALA A 4 -2.27 -20.79 30.15
N LEU A 5 -1.66 -19.75 30.75
CA LEU A 5 -1.89 -18.36 30.36
C LEU A 5 -1.43 -18.10 28.92
N PHE A 6 -0.28 -18.64 28.53
CA PHE A 6 0.24 -18.53 27.15
C PHE A 6 -0.73 -19.16 26.16
N GLN A 7 -1.17 -20.38 26.39
CA GLN A 7 -2.09 -21.09 25.52
C GLN A 7 -3.44 -20.37 25.41
N THR A 8 -4.00 -19.94 26.53
CA THR A 8 -5.29 -19.24 26.54
C THR A 8 -5.23 -17.95 25.74
N THR A 9 -4.18 -17.13 25.93
CA THR A 9 -4.01 -15.87 25.19
C THR A 9 -3.72 -16.10 23.71
N LEU A 10 -2.97 -17.15 23.34
CA LEU A 10 -2.74 -17.54 21.96
C LEU A 10 -4.06 -17.95 21.27
N TYR A 11 -4.83 -18.86 21.89
CA TYR A 11 -6.08 -19.31 21.31
C TYR A 11 -7.11 -18.19 21.22
N ALA A 12 -7.19 -17.31 22.21
CA ALA A 12 -8.05 -16.12 22.15
C ALA A 12 -7.65 -15.20 20.97
N SER A 13 -6.36 -14.97 20.77
CA SER A 13 -5.87 -14.13 19.65
C SER A 13 -6.13 -14.77 18.29
N LEU A 14 -5.95 -16.09 18.18
CA LEU A 14 -6.26 -16.85 16.96
C LEU A 14 -7.76 -16.83 16.66
N LEU A 15 -8.60 -16.99 17.67
CA LEU A 15 -10.06 -16.92 17.52
C LEU A 15 -10.50 -15.52 17.05
N LEU A 16 -9.98 -14.45 17.66
CA LEU A 16 -10.28 -13.08 17.26
C LEU A 16 -9.82 -12.80 15.82
N CYS A 17 -8.62 -13.27 15.46
CA CYS A 17 -8.12 -13.16 14.09
C CYS A 17 -9.04 -13.91 13.10
N ALA A 18 -9.40 -15.16 13.40
CA ALA A 18 -10.27 -15.98 12.54
C ALA A 18 -11.66 -15.36 12.37
N LEU A 19 -12.29 -14.94 13.48
CA LEU A 19 -13.59 -14.26 13.43
C LEU A 19 -13.52 -12.94 12.67
N GLY A 20 -12.45 -12.16 12.86
CA GLY A 20 -12.22 -10.93 12.13
C GLY A 20 -12.03 -11.16 10.62
N LEU A 21 -11.25 -12.18 10.24
CA LEU A 21 -11.07 -12.57 8.83
C LEU A 21 -12.39 -13.05 8.22
N LEU A 22 -13.13 -13.89 8.91
CA LEU A 22 -14.45 -14.34 8.46
C LEU A 22 -15.41 -13.18 8.26
N TRP A 23 -15.41 -12.22 9.18
CA TRP A 23 -16.23 -11.02 9.06
C TRP A 23 -15.83 -10.18 7.84
N ARG A 24 -14.53 -9.96 7.58
CA ARG A 24 -14.03 -9.24 6.41
C ARG A 24 -14.35 -9.95 5.11
N VAL A 25 -14.05 -11.25 5.03
CA VAL A 25 -14.35 -12.08 3.86
C VAL A 25 -15.85 -12.10 3.58
N SER A 26 -16.70 -12.23 4.62
CA SER A 26 -18.15 -12.13 4.45
C SER A 26 -18.58 -10.78 3.88
N GLY A 27 -17.85 -9.71 4.21
CA GLY A 27 -18.04 -8.37 3.62
C GLY A 27 -17.85 -8.37 2.11
N TRP A 28 -16.88 -9.13 1.58
CA TRP A 28 -16.66 -9.22 0.13
C TRP A 28 -17.85 -9.84 -0.61
N TYR A 29 -18.68 -10.60 0.05
CA TYR A 29 -19.89 -11.23 -0.51
C TYR A 29 -21.18 -10.44 -0.23
N ARG A 30 -21.19 -9.55 0.77
CA ARG A 30 -22.36 -8.72 1.11
C ARG A 30 -22.32 -7.37 0.42
N PHE A 31 -21.14 -6.76 0.27
CA PHE A 31 -21.00 -5.45 -0.35
C PHE A 31 -21.36 -5.50 -1.85
N ARG A 32 -22.17 -4.55 -2.27
CA ARG A 32 -22.58 -4.37 -3.66
C ARG A 32 -22.24 -2.95 -4.09
N ILE A 33 -21.46 -2.81 -5.14
CA ILE A 33 -21.03 -1.53 -5.71
C ILE A 33 -21.38 -1.55 -7.18
N GLY A 34 -22.25 -0.64 -7.58
CA GLY A 34 -22.77 -0.48 -8.93
C GLY A 34 -24.16 -1.06 -9.14
N PRO A 35 -24.96 -0.44 -10.00
CA PRO A 35 -26.34 -0.86 -10.30
C PRO A 35 -26.40 -2.24 -10.97
N ASP A 36 -25.35 -2.61 -11.73
CA ASP A 36 -25.23 -3.86 -12.49
C ASP A 36 -25.12 -5.12 -11.61
N VAL A 37 -24.92 -4.94 -10.31
CA VAL A 37 -24.72 -6.05 -9.35
C VAL A 37 -25.73 -6.07 -8.20
N GLN A 38 -26.72 -5.19 -8.19
CA GLN A 38 -27.69 -5.09 -7.09
C GLN A 38 -28.54 -6.37 -6.94
N ALA A 39 -28.91 -7.02 -8.05
CA ALA A 39 -29.70 -8.24 -8.07
C ALA A 39 -28.86 -9.52 -7.83
N VAL A 40 -27.52 -9.42 -7.72
CA VAL A 40 -26.65 -10.60 -7.57
C VAL A 40 -26.80 -11.21 -6.19
N THR A 41 -27.10 -12.50 -6.13
CA THR A 41 -27.25 -13.27 -4.89
C THR A 41 -25.93 -13.79 -4.36
N LEU A 42 -25.86 -14.12 -3.07
CA LEU A 42 -24.72 -14.79 -2.45
C LEU A 42 -24.37 -16.11 -3.15
N LEU A 43 -25.39 -16.92 -3.47
CA LEU A 43 -25.19 -18.21 -4.13
C LEU A 43 -24.52 -18.05 -5.50
N GLN A 44 -24.94 -17.06 -6.29
CA GLN A 44 -24.31 -16.75 -7.59
C GLN A 44 -22.85 -16.34 -7.43
N ARG A 45 -22.49 -15.58 -6.38
CA ARG A 45 -21.10 -15.19 -6.10
C ARG A 45 -20.25 -16.39 -5.71
N LEU A 46 -20.77 -17.30 -4.87
CA LEU A 46 -20.08 -18.54 -4.49
C LEU A 46 -19.90 -19.47 -5.69
N GLN A 47 -20.95 -19.64 -6.51
CA GLN A 47 -20.86 -20.41 -7.76
C GLN A 47 -19.84 -19.82 -8.73
N ALA A 48 -19.79 -18.49 -8.88
CA ALA A 48 -18.79 -17.83 -9.72
C ALA A 48 -17.36 -18.05 -9.21
N LEU A 49 -17.17 -18.03 -7.88
CA LEU A 49 -15.88 -18.34 -7.26
C LEU A 49 -15.47 -19.79 -7.55
N LEU A 50 -16.36 -20.76 -7.26
CA LEU A 50 -16.06 -22.18 -7.45
C LEU A 50 -15.76 -22.51 -8.93
N ARG A 51 -16.58 -22.00 -9.86
CA ARG A 51 -16.32 -22.16 -11.31
C ARG A 51 -15.00 -21.51 -11.73
N GLY A 52 -14.70 -20.32 -11.20
CA GLY A 52 -13.44 -19.62 -11.47
C GLY A 52 -12.24 -20.40 -10.96
N LEU A 53 -12.29 -20.93 -9.74
CA LEU A 53 -11.25 -21.78 -9.17
C LEU A 53 -11.08 -23.09 -9.97
N ALA A 54 -12.15 -23.79 -10.28
CA ALA A 54 -12.09 -25.00 -11.09
C ALA A 54 -11.49 -24.71 -12.48
N ALA A 55 -11.94 -23.65 -13.16
CA ALA A 55 -11.41 -23.26 -14.46
C ALA A 55 -9.93 -22.85 -14.39
N ALA A 56 -9.48 -22.30 -13.28
CA ALA A 56 -8.07 -21.94 -13.10
C ALA A 56 -7.19 -23.15 -12.79
N LEU A 57 -7.64 -24.02 -11.86
CA LEU A 57 -6.85 -25.17 -11.41
C LEU A 57 -6.76 -26.29 -12.47
N PHE A 58 -7.81 -26.50 -13.26
CA PHE A 58 -7.87 -27.57 -14.27
C PHE A 58 -7.62 -27.08 -15.70
N SER A 59 -6.88 -25.99 -15.86
CA SER A 59 -6.48 -25.46 -17.18
C SER A 59 -5.05 -24.92 -17.19
N ARG A 60 -4.57 -24.51 -18.37
CA ARG A 60 -3.26 -23.84 -18.51
C ARG A 60 -3.14 -22.55 -17.67
N ARG A 61 -4.25 -22.00 -17.19
CA ARG A 61 -4.28 -20.84 -16.29
C ARG A 61 -3.61 -21.11 -14.94
N LEU A 62 -3.44 -22.36 -14.55
CA LEU A 62 -2.67 -22.72 -13.36
C LEU A 62 -1.22 -22.17 -13.46
N PHE A 63 -0.59 -22.26 -14.62
CA PHE A 63 0.76 -21.70 -14.83
C PHE A 63 0.77 -20.18 -14.75
N ASP A 64 -0.28 -19.51 -15.24
CA ASP A 64 -0.42 -18.06 -15.10
C ASP A 64 -0.61 -17.64 -13.64
N LEU A 65 -1.37 -18.43 -12.86
CA LEU A 65 -1.53 -18.23 -11.42
C LEU A 65 -0.22 -18.45 -10.67
N LEU A 66 0.52 -19.51 -10.97
CA LEU A 66 1.84 -19.77 -10.36
C LEU A 66 2.83 -18.65 -10.73
N GLY A 67 2.84 -18.22 -12.00
CA GLY A 67 3.61 -17.06 -12.43
C GLY A 67 3.21 -15.78 -11.70
N THR A 68 1.92 -15.53 -11.52
CA THR A 68 1.42 -14.37 -10.75
C THR A 68 1.82 -14.45 -9.28
N LEU A 69 1.70 -15.63 -8.67
CA LEU A 69 2.12 -15.87 -7.29
C LEU A 69 3.61 -15.57 -7.12
N PHE A 70 4.44 -16.09 -8.01
CA PHE A 70 5.88 -15.91 -7.90
C PHE A 70 6.32 -14.49 -8.24
N PHE A 71 5.93 -13.97 -9.41
CA PHE A 71 6.44 -12.67 -9.88
C PHE A 71 5.71 -11.48 -9.26
N ASP A 72 4.39 -11.53 -9.12
CA ASP A 72 3.62 -10.36 -8.70
C ASP A 72 3.34 -10.33 -7.19
N VAL A 73 3.23 -11.50 -6.53
CA VAL A 73 3.03 -11.58 -5.07
C VAL A 73 4.38 -11.66 -4.34
N LEU A 74 5.22 -12.66 -4.62
CA LEU A 74 6.48 -12.85 -3.89
C LEU A 74 7.55 -11.83 -4.29
N LEU A 75 7.81 -11.66 -5.58
CA LEU A 75 8.80 -10.70 -6.07
C LEU A 75 8.26 -9.28 -6.26
N GLN A 76 6.94 -9.09 -6.17
CA GLN A 76 6.26 -7.79 -6.26
C GLN A 76 6.65 -7.00 -7.53
N ARG A 77 6.74 -7.70 -8.67
CA ARG A 77 7.17 -7.16 -9.97
C ARG A 77 6.45 -5.87 -10.37
N ARG A 78 5.13 -5.75 -10.10
CA ARG A 78 4.35 -4.56 -10.41
C ARG A 78 4.83 -3.35 -9.62
N LEU A 79 5.15 -3.54 -8.33
CA LEU A 79 5.71 -2.48 -7.49
C LEU A 79 7.13 -2.10 -7.93
N TYR A 80 7.97 -3.09 -8.29
CA TYR A 80 9.30 -2.86 -8.85
C TYR A 80 9.27 -1.99 -10.11
N ARG A 81 8.35 -2.27 -11.04
CA ARG A 81 8.18 -1.50 -12.28
C ARG A 81 7.69 -0.07 -12.04
N SER A 82 6.91 0.14 -10.99
CA SER A 82 6.36 1.48 -10.68
C SER A 82 7.33 2.35 -9.87
N ASP A 83 8.06 1.78 -8.90
CA ASP A 83 8.96 2.52 -8.01
C ASP A 83 9.93 1.57 -7.31
N LYS A 84 11.16 1.50 -7.82
CA LYS A 84 12.21 0.59 -7.33
C LYS A 84 12.56 0.80 -5.85
N SER A 85 12.62 2.05 -5.39
CA SER A 85 12.97 2.34 -3.99
C SER A 85 11.86 1.95 -3.02
N ARG A 86 10.61 2.11 -3.42
CA ARG A 86 9.43 1.65 -2.66
C ARG A 86 9.36 0.13 -2.65
N TRP A 87 9.66 -0.49 -3.80
CA TRP A 87 9.73 -1.93 -3.90
C TRP A 87 10.77 -2.50 -2.94
N LEU A 88 12.00 -1.98 -2.93
CA LEU A 88 13.06 -2.47 -2.05
C LEU A 88 12.66 -2.36 -0.58
N ALA A 89 12.15 -1.21 -0.15
CA ALA A 89 11.69 -1.02 1.23
C ALA A 89 10.58 -2.01 1.62
N HIS A 90 9.59 -2.20 0.76
CA HIS A 90 8.48 -3.10 1.03
C HIS A 90 8.90 -4.58 0.94
N TRP A 91 9.75 -4.93 -0.02
CA TRP A 91 10.23 -6.30 -0.19
C TRP A 91 11.09 -6.73 1.00
N LEU A 92 11.99 -5.88 1.48
CA LEU A 92 12.78 -6.14 2.69
C LEU A 92 11.86 -6.36 3.90
N MET A 93 10.84 -5.52 4.08
CA MET A 93 9.87 -5.71 5.16
C MET A 93 9.08 -7.01 5.02
N ALA A 94 8.54 -7.29 3.83
CA ALA A 94 7.66 -8.43 3.61
C ALA A 94 8.45 -9.75 3.64
N ALA A 95 9.56 -9.86 2.92
CA ALA A 95 10.39 -11.06 2.90
C ALA A 95 11.02 -11.32 4.27
N GLY A 96 11.61 -10.30 4.90
CA GLY A 96 12.20 -10.41 6.23
C GLY A 96 11.16 -10.85 7.27
N PHE A 97 9.97 -10.25 7.27
CA PHE A 97 8.89 -10.63 8.18
C PHE A 97 8.40 -12.07 7.97
N MET A 98 8.15 -12.47 6.71
CA MET A 98 7.67 -13.82 6.41
C MET A 98 8.70 -14.89 6.78
N LEU A 99 9.98 -14.65 6.47
CA LEU A 99 11.05 -15.58 6.80
C LEU A 99 11.30 -15.65 8.31
N LEU A 100 11.23 -14.50 9.01
CA LEU A 100 11.32 -14.47 10.48
C LEU A 100 10.11 -15.18 11.11
N LEU A 101 8.90 -14.98 10.60
CA LEU A 101 7.70 -15.68 11.07
C LEU A 101 7.86 -17.21 10.95
N LEU A 102 8.33 -17.69 9.80
CA LEU A 102 8.58 -19.12 9.57
C LEU A 102 9.62 -19.68 10.55
N MET A 103 10.76 -19.00 10.70
CA MET A 103 11.89 -19.48 11.52
C MET A 103 11.70 -19.24 13.02
N HIS A 104 10.72 -18.43 13.44
CA HIS A 104 10.52 -18.09 14.85
C HIS A 104 9.14 -18.55 15.34
N ALA A 105 8.06 -17.88 14.94
CA ALA A 105 6.72 -18.17 15.45
C ALA A 105 6.15 -19.50 14.95
N LEU A 106 6.47 -19.89 13.72
CA LEU A 106 6.02 -21.14 13.10
C LEU A 106 7.11 -22.24 13.10
N ALA A 107 8.19 -22.06 13.85
CA ALA A 107 9.32 -22.99 13.85
C ALA A 107 8.89 -24.43 14.14
N ALA A 108 8.11 -24.68 15.18
CA ALA A 108 7.63 -26.01 15.55
C ALA A 108 6.70 -26.65 14.51
N LEU A 109 5.95 -25.83 13.75
CA LEU A 109 4.99 -26.32 12.75
C LEU A 109 5.62 -26.56 11.38
N VAL A 110 6.61 -25.76 11.01
CA VAL A 110 7.15 -25.71 9.65
C VAL A 110 8.67 -25.98 9.65
N THR A 111 9.45 -25.15 10.34
CA THR A 111 10.92 -25.15 10.17
C THR A 111 11.54 -26.43 10.69
N VAL A 112 11.14 -26.93 11.86
CA VAL A 112 11.64 -28.20 12.43
C VAL A 112 11.31 -29.38 11.53
N LYS A 113 10.16 -29.37 10.84
CA LYS A 113 9.77 -30.45 9.92
C LYS A 113 10.57 -30.41 8.62
N LEU A 114 10.92 -29.22 8.14
CA LEU A 114 11.72 -29.06 6.92
C LEU A 114 13.22 -29.23 7.17
N PHE A 115 13.66 -28.91 8.38
CA PHE A 115 15.06 -28.96 8.81
C PHE A 115 15.15 -29.71 10.15
N PRO A 116 15.30 -31.05 10.15
CA PRO A 116 15.30 -31.86 11.39
C PRO A 116 16.36 -31.46 12.42
N GLY A 117 17.46 -30.80 11.99
CA GLY A 117 18.52 -30.27 12.87
C GLY A 117 18.34 -28.78 13.22
N TYR A 118 17.11 -28.25 13.14
CA TYR A 118 16.88 -26.83 13.45
C TYR A 118 17.01 -26.55 14.95
N GLU A 119 18.01 -25.72 15.26
CA GLU A 119 18.19 -25.10 16.58
C GLU A 119 18.31 -23.59 16.41
N SER A 120 17.47 -22.84 17.08
CA SER A 120 17.36 -21.39 16.90
C SER A 120 18.59 -20.61 17.32
N THR A 121 19.46 -21.19 18.14
CA THR A 121 20.72 -20.65 18.66
C THR A 121 21.95 -21.17 17.92
N ARG A 122 21.78 -22.05 16.92
CA ARG A 122 22.82 -22.62 16.09
C ARG A 122 22.93 -21.91 14.73
N ASN A 123 24.11 -21.90 14.12
CA ASN A 123 24.28 -21.43 12.74
C ASN A 123 23.80 -22.51 11.74
N PRO A 124 23.20 -22.11 10.62
CA PRO A 124 23.01 -20.72 10.13
C PRO A 124 21.78 -20.00 10.72
N TYR A 125 20.98 -20.67 11.52
CA TYR A 125 19.66 -20.17 11.93
C TYR A 125 19.74 -18.92 12.83
N LEU A 126 20.69 -18.85 13.75
CA LEU A 126 20.94 -17.69 14.59
C LEU A 126 21.26 -16.44 13.74
N PHE A 127 22.16 -16.60 12.76
CA PHE A 127 22.49 -15.52 11.81
C PHE A 127 21.27 -15.11 10.96
N LEU A 128 20.53 -16.08 10.40
CA LEU A 128 19.38 -15.82 9.54
C LEU A 128 18.26 -15.12 10.28
N ARG A 129 17.98 -15.45 11.54
CA ARG A 129 16.99 -14.75 12.36
C ARG A 129 17.36 -13.28 12.54
N ASN A 130 18.61 -12.99 12.85
CA ASN A 130 19.10 -11.62 12.95
C ASN A 130 19.04 -10.89 11.60
N LEU A 131 19.41 -11.57 10.50
CA LEU A 131 19.35 -11.01 9.15
C LEU A 131 17.90 -10.64 8.77
N PHE A 132 16.94 -11.53 8.98
CA PHE A 132 15.56 -11.28 8.63
C PHE A 132 14.94 -10.16 9.48
N GLY A 133 15.28 -10.10 10.77
CA GLY A 133 14.88 -8.97 11.61
C GLY A 133 15.50 -7.64 11.15
N ALA A 134 16.78 -7.65 10.80
CA ALA A 134 17.47 -6.47 10.25
C ALA A 134 16.86 -6.01 8.92
N MET A 135 16.50 -6.93 8.02
CA MET A 135 15.80 -6.61 6.77
C MET A 135 14.51 -5.83 7.03
N VAL A 136 13.71 -6.26 8.02
CA VAL A 136 12.47 -5.55 8.38
C VAL A 136 12.78 -4.15 8.92
N LEU A 137 13.76 -4.00 9.80
CA LEU A 137 14.15 -2.70 10.35
C LEU A 137 14.64 -1.73 9.27
N VAL A 138 15.52 -2.20 8.37
CA VAL A 138 16.01 -1.40 7.24
C VAL A 138 14.87 -0.99 6.32
N GLY A 139 14.01 -1.93 5.94
CA GLY A 139 12.83 -1.65 5.11
C GLY A 139 11.89 -0.62 5.77
N MET A 140 11.67 -0.75 7.07
CA MET A 140 10.86 0.19 7.85
C MET A 140 11.51 1.58 7.93
N ALA A 141 12.82 1.67 8.16
CA ALA A 141 13.55 2.93 8.15
C ALA A 141 13.46 3.64 6.78
N MET A 142 13.66 2.90 5.69
CA MET A 142 13.49 3.42 4.33
C MET A 142 12.06 3.94 4.10
N PHE A 143 11.05 3.21 4.56
CA PHE A 143 9.65 3.59 4.45
C PHE A 143 9.36 4.87 5.23
N LEU A 144 9.79 4.98 6.49
CA LEU A 144 9.61 6.17 7.34
C LEU A 144 10.33 7.40 6.78
N PHE A 145 11.57 7.23 6.29
CA PHE A 145 12.31 8.30 5.62
C PHE A 145 11.56 8.85 4.41
N ARG A 146 11.03 7.93 3.59
CA ARG A 146 10.22 8.30 2.43
C ARG A 146 8.94 9.05 2.83
N LEU A 147 8.26 8.60 3.89
CA LEU A 147 7.07 9.27 4.42
C LEU A 147 7.34 10.73 4.81
N ARG A 148 8.51 11.01 5.40
CA ARG A 148 8.91 12.38 5.78
C ARG A 148 9.18 13.28 4.57
N ARG A 149 9.67 12.72 3.46
CA ARG A 149 9.96 13.47 2.23
C ARG A 149 8.74 13.77 1.36
N GLN A 150 7.69 12.96 1.45
CA GLN A 150 6.47 13.15 0.66
C GLN A 150 5.57 14.22 1.27
N ARG A 151 5.79 15.50 0.89
CA ARG A 151 4.88 16.60 1.18
C ARG A 151 4.02 16.90 -0.05
N THR A 152 2.83 16.33 -0.13
CA THR A 152 1.84 16.66 -1.16
C THR A 152 0.68 17.43 -0.51
N ARG A 153 0.06 18.38 -1.25
CA ARG A 153 -1.10 19.17 -0.75
C ARG A 153 -2.26 18.25 -0.34
N PHE A 154 -2.48 17.18 -1.09
CA PHE A 154 -3.37 16.11 -0.70
C PHE A 154 -2.52 14.87 -0.40
N ALA A 155 -2.22 14.66 0.87
CA ALA A 155 -1.56 13.42 1.28
C ALA A 155 -2.45 12.23 0.92
N PRO A 156 -1.88 11.11 0.45
CA PRO A 156 -2.64 9.87 0.29
C PRO A 156 -3.41 9.59 1.58
N VAL A 157 -4.62 9.08 1.46
CA VAL A 157 -5.45 8.78 2.63
C VAL A 157 -4.70 7.80 3.52
N ARG A 158 -4.24 8.30 4.66
CA ARG A 158 -3.60 7.47 5.68
C ARG A 158 -4.59 7.27 6.80
N PRO A 159 -5.17 6.07 6.98
CA PRO A 159 -5.92 5.81 8.18
C PRO A 159 -4.99 5.95 9.40
N PRO A 160 -5.46 6.51 10.51
CA PRO A 160 -4.67 6.69 11.74
C PRO A 160 -4.06 5.37 12.23
N MET A 161 -4.72 4.24 12.01
CA MET A 161 -4.24 2.90 12.35
C MET A 161 -2.99 2.45 11.57
N ALA A 162 -2.61 3.09 10.46
CA ALA A 162 -1.42 2.70 9.72
C ALA A 162 -0.13 3.03 10.49
N ALA A 163 -0.09 4.17 11.17
CA ALA A 163 1.04 4.56 12.00
C ALA A 163 1.15 3.64 13.23
N ALA A 164 0.02 3.34 13.88
CA ALA A 164 -0.03 2.43 15.02
C ALA A 164 0.48 1.03 14.67
N PHE A 165 0.14 0.53 13.48
CA PHE A 165 0.62 -0.78 13.02
C PHE A 165 2.15 -0.80 12.79
N ILE A 166 2.72 0.23 12.15
CA ILE A 166 4.17 0.35 11.95
C ILE A 166 4.89 0.43 13.31
N ALA A 167 4.32 1.18 14.25
CA ALA A 167 4.83 1.28 15.62
C ALA A 167 4.78 -0.08 16.34
N LEU A 168 3.69 -0.83 16.21
CA LEU A 168 3.55 -2.17 16.79
C LEU A 168 4.59 -3.15 16.20
N LEU A 169 4.76 -3.16 14.88
CA LEU A 169 5.77 -4.01 14.23
C LEU A 169 7.19 -3.64 14.71
N GLY A 170 7.51 -2.35 14.77
CA GLY A 170 8.78 -1.87 15.31
C GLY A 170 8.97 -2.25 16.77
N PHE A 171 7.92 -2.18 17.58
CA PHE A 171 7.95 -2.59 18.98
C PHE A 171 8.20 -4.10 19.16
N ILE A 172 7.54 -4.95 18.33
CA ILE A 172 7.77 -6.40 18.32
C ILE A 172 9.23 -6.71 18.01
N LEU A 173 9.80 -6.08 16.97
CA LEU A 173 11.20 -6.31 16.61
C LEU A 173 12.16 -5.82 17.70
N LEU A 174 11.94 -4.62 18.23
CA LEU A 174 12.77 -4.05 19.29
C LEU A 174 12.76 -4.93 20.53
N THR A 175 11.58 -5.32 21.02
CA THR A 175 11.47 -6.21 22.20
C THR A 175 12.06 -7.59 21.94
N GLY A 176 11.97 -8.11 20.72
CA GLY A 176 12.58 -9.38 20.33
C GLY A 176 14.11 -9.32 20.37
N PHE A 177 14.72 -8.30 19.77
CA PHE A 177 16.19 -8.12 19.83
C PHE A 177 16.70 -7.80 21.24
N LEU A 178 15.97 -7.00 22.01
CA LEU A 178 16.31 -6.72 23.41
C LEU A 178 16.22 -7.99 24.27
N LEU A 179 15.21 -8.82 24.08
CA LEU A 179 15.04 -10.08 24.79
C LEU A 179 16.19 -11.07 24.47
N GLU A 180 16.60 -11.14 23.20
CA GLU A 180 17.73 -11.98 22.79
C GLU A 180 19.04 -11.44 23.38
N ALA A 181 19.26 -10.12 23.33
CA ALA A 181 20.46 -9.47 23.88
C ALA A 181 20.55 -9.59 25.39
N ASP A 182 19.46 -9.42 26.13
CA ASP A 182 19.39 -9.57 27.57
C ASP A 182 19.75 -11.01 27.99
N LYS A 183 19.16 -12.01 27.31
CA LYS A 183 19.51 -13.42 27.57
C LYS A 183 20.98 -13.76 27.28
N MET A 184 21.57 -13.12 26.26
CA MET A 184 23.00 -13.31 25.94
C MET A 184 23.92 -12.73 27.03
N ALA A 185 23.54 -11.61 27.64
CA ALA A 185 24.33 -10.95 28.67
C ALA A 185 24.14 -11.56 30.08
N SER A 186 23.02 -12.26 30.33
CA SER A 186 22.54 -12.67 31.64
C SER A 186 23.31 -13.85 32.24
N PRO A 187 24.01 -13.68 33.38
CA PRO A 187 24.55 -14.77 34.17
C PRO A 187 23.50 -15.77 34.64
N GLN A 188 22.33 -15.29 35.04
CA GLN A 188 21.23 -16.15 35.50
C GLN A 188 20.70 -17.07 34.39
N ALA A 189 20.63 -16.58 33.15
CA ALA A 189 20.28 -17.41 32.02
C ALA A 189 21.32 -18.50 31.76
N PHE A 190 22.61 -18.16 31.85
CA PHE A 190 23.72 -19.10 31.76
C PHE A 190 23.64 -20.21 32.83
N TYR A 191 23.50 -19.87 34.13
CA TYR A 191 23.42 -20.86 35.18
C TYR A 191 22.22 -21.79 35.08
N ARG A 192 21.07 -21.29 34.64
CA ARG A 192 19.88 -22.14 34.38
C ARG A 192 20.16 -23.16 33.28
N MET A 193 20.77 -22.73 32.19
CA MET A 193 21.13 -23.59 31.07
C MET A 193 22.20 -24.61 31.48
N ALA A 194 23.29 -24.18 32.19
CA ALA A 194 24.32 -25.07 32.66
C ALA A 194 23.78 -26.16 33.62
N LYS A 195 22.86 -25.78 34.53
CA LYS A 195 22.18 -26.74 35.40
C LYS A 195 21.37 -27.79 34.63
N GLU A 196 20.70 -27.38 33.55
CA GLU A 196 19.83 -28.25 32.75
C GLU A 196 20.64 -29.20 31.87
N PHE A 197 21.74 -28.75 31.25
CA PHE A 197 22.45 -29.51 30.21
C PHE A 197 23.83 -30.06 30.68
N ASN A 198 24.53 -29.37 31.58
CA ASN A 198 25.79 -29.84 32.16
C ASN A 198 25.59 -30.51 33.53
N GLY A 199 24.42 -30.37 34.15
CA GLY A 199 24.07 -30.93 35.45
C GLY A 199 24.60 -30.14 36.65
N SER A 200 25.37 -29.06 36.46
CA SER A 200 25.93 -28.24 37.53
C SER A 200 25.45 -26.79 37.45
N ALA A 201 25.34 -26.16 38.62
CA ALA A 201 25.18 -24.71 38.76
C ALA A 201 26.23 -24.10 39.68
N ASP A 202 27.23 -24.92 40.12
CA ASP A 202 28.32 -24.47 40.98
C ASP A 202 29.28 -23.56 40.21
N PRO A 203 29.46 -22.29 40.62
CA PRO A 203 30.37 -21.35 39.97
C PRO A 203 31.84 -21.84 39.91
N ALA A 204 32.28 -22.62 40.89
CA ALA A 204 33.63 -23.14 40.91
C ALA A 204 33.84 -24.26 39.87
N ALA A 205 32.91 -25.21 39.80
CA ALA A 205 32.94 -26.30 38.82
C ALA A 205 32.79 -25.78 37.38
N LEU A 206 32.02 -24.70 37.18
CA LEU A 206 31.80 -24.08 35.89
C LEU A 206 32.81 -22.99 35.51
N LYS A 207 33.90 -22.76 36.33
CA LYS A 207 34.87 -21.70 36.10
C LYS A 207 35.44 -21.69 34.67
N PRO A 208 35.86 -22.82 34.07
CA PRO A 208 36.36 -22.84 32.69
C PRO A 208 35.28 -22.47 31.66
N LEU A 209 34.06 -23.02 31.80
CA LEU A 209 32.95 -22.76 30.92
C LEU A 209 32.50 -21.28 31.00
N ARG A 210 32.48 -20.71 32.20
CA ARG A 210 32.19 -19.27 32.44
C ARG A 210 33.22 -18.38 31.76
N ALA A 211 34.50 -18.71 31.85
CA ALA A 211 35.57 -17.95 31.18
C ALA A 211 35.39 -17.95 29.66
N LEU A 212 35.04 -19.07 29.05
CA LEU A 212 34.74 -19.17 27.64
C LEU A 212 33.51 -18.34 27.28
N TRP A 213 32.42 -18.48 28.03
CA TRP A 213 31.16 -17.79 27.72
C TRP A 213 31.25 -16.28 27.96
N ALA A 214 32.06 -15.81 28.89
CA ALA A 214 32.36 -14.39 29.04
C ALA A 214 33.11 -13.84 27.81
N SER A 215 34.11 -14.59 27.30
CA SER A 215 34.99 -14.14 26.23
C SER A 215 34.36 -14.26 24.84
N GLU A 216 33.66 -15.38 24.53
CA GLU A 216 33.18 -15.69 23.18
C GLU A 216 31.67 -15.50 23.02
N PHE A 217 30.87 -15.59 24.10
CA PHE A 217 29.42 -15.50 24.07
C PHE A 217 28.86 -14.22 24.69
N GLY A 218 29.68 -13.48 25.45
CA GLY A 218 29.34 -12.15 25.94
C GLY A 218 28.55 -12.13 27.25
N VAL A 219 28.52 -13.24 28.01
CA VAL A 219 27.89 -13.30 29.34
C VAL A 219 28.68 -12.43 30.32
N ALA A 220 27.99 -11.59 31.10
CA ALA A 220 28.61 -10.63 32.02
C ALA A 220 28.69 -11.17 33.44
N PHE A 221 29.78 -11.85 33.79
CA PHE A 221 30.03 -12.34 35.16
C PHE A 221 30.82 -11.30 35.97
N ASP A 222 30.23 -10.74 37.02
CA ASP A 222 30.85 -9.70 37.87
C ASP A 222 32.00 -10.25 38.75
N ASP A 223 31.95 -11.53 39.06
CA ASP A 223 32.89 -12.23 39.95
C ASP A 223 34.08 -12.87 39.21
N LEU A 224 34.10 -12.82 37.89
CA LEU A 224 35.18 -13.34 37.07
C LEU A 224 36.29 -12.26 36.89
N LYS A 225 37.01 -11.95 38.02
CA LYS A 225 38.03 -10.89 38.07
C LYS A 225 39.44 -11.37 37.73
N GLU A 226 39.67 -12.68 37.71
CA GLU A 226 40.99 -13.25 37.40
C GLU A 226 41.26 -13.18 35.89
N PRO A 227 42.54 -13.05 35.50
CA PRO A 227 42.91 -13.07 34.09
C PRO A 227 42.55 -14.42 33.46
N ILE A 228 41.85 -14.37 32.36
CA ILE A 228 41.43 -15.56 31.61
C ILE A 228 42.67 -16.12 30.89
N THR A 229 43.16 -17.28 31.33
CA THR A 229 44.33 -17.96 30.75
C THR A 229 43.92 -18.80 29.53
N ALA A 230 44.89 -19.10 28.65
CA ALA A 230 44.65 -19.96 27.48
C ALA A 230 44.24 -21.39 27.91
N GLU A 231 44.79 -21.91 28.98
CA GLU A 231 44.43 -23.22 29.53
C GLU A 231 42.97 -23.26 30.01
N LEU A 232 42.56 -22.21 30.73
CA LEU A 232 41.19 -22.09 31.21
C LEU A 232 40.19 -22.04 30.06
N LEU A 233 40.54 -21.34 28.97
CA LEU A 233 39.72 -21.31 27.75
C LEU A 233 39.68 -22.67 27.04
N GLN A 234 40.82 -23.41 27.01
CA GLN A 234 40.86 -24.74 26.41
C GLN A 234 39.96 -25.73 27.17
N GLN A 235 40.00 -25.71 28.51
CA GLN A 235 39.11 -26.51 29.35
C GLN A 235 37.64 -26.11 29.14
N GLY A 236 37.37 -24.80 29.04
CA GLY A 236 36.04 -24.30 28.76
C GLY A 236 35.52 -24.75 27.41
N ARG A 237 36.36 -24.80 26.37
CA ARG A 237 36.00 -25.32 25.04
C ARG A 237 35.64 -26.80 25.08
N ALA A 238 36.42 -27.62 25.77
CA ALA A 238 36.12 -29.03 25.92
C ALA A 238 34.76 -29.27 26.60
N MET A 239 34.43 -28.48 27.65
CA MET A 239 33.12 -28.52 28.30
C MET A 239 32.02 -28.04 27.35
N HIS A 240 32.26 -27.00 26.56
CA HIS A 240 31.31 -26.47 25.61
C HIS A 240 31.01 -27.46 24.46
N GLU A 241 32.03 -28.10 23.90
CA GLU A 241 31.93 -29.12 22.86
C GLU A 241 31.11 -30.33 23.35
N ALA A 242 31.28 -30.73 24.61
CA ALA A 242 30.58 -31.86 25.20
C ALA A 242 29.06 -31.57 25.38
N ASP A 243 28.72 -30.39 25.92
CA ASP A 243 27.35 -30.17 26.45
C ASP A 243 26.57 -29.06 25.73
N CYS A 244 27.22 -28.17 24.96
CA CYS A 244 26.58 -26.93 24.47
C CYS A 244 26.65 -26.75 22.96
N GLU A 245 27.68 -27.25 22.24
CA GLU A 245 27.94 -26.97 20.83
C GLU A 245 26.86 -27.46 19.90
N THR A 246 26.15 -28.54 20.27
CA THR A 246 25.05 -29.08 19.49
C THR A 246 23.91 -28.09 19.28
N CYS A 247 23.71 -27.16 20.24
CA CYS A 247 22.61 -26.19 20.22
C CYS A 247 23.09 -24.74 20.08
N HIS A 248 24.34 -24.41 20.45
CA HIS A 248 24.84 -23.04 20.54
C HIS A 248 25.98 -22.76 19.56
N ALA A 249 25.80 -21.74 18.70
CA ALA A 249 26.87 -21.15 17.92
C ALA A 249 27.43 -19.90 18.63
N ARG A 250 28.59 -19.41 18.17
CA ARG A 250 29.19 -18.18 18.70
C ARG A 250 28.20 -17.02 18.64
N ALA A 251 28.05 -16.30 19.75
CA ALA A 251 27.07 -15.21 19.90
C ALA A 251 27.24 -14.09 18.88
N ALA A 252 28.46 -13.86 18.36
CA ALA A 252 28.74 -12.88 17.31
C ALA A 252 27.95 -13.12 16.00
N SER A 253 27.46 -14.34 15.76
CA SER A 253 26.58 -14.65 14.63
C SER A 253 25.24 -13.93 14.72
N ALA A 254 24.79 -13.56 15.92
CA ALA A 254 23.65 -12.68 16.15
C ALA A 254 24.07 -11.21 16.01
N PHE A 255 24.45 -10.79 14.82
CA PHE A 255 25.13 -9.54 14.55
C PHE A 255 24.34 -8.26 14.91
N VAL A 256 23.03 -8.36 15.18
CA VAL A 256 22.19 -7.27 15.71
C VAL A 256 22.12 -7.36 17.24
N SER A 257 21.75 -8.52 17.77
CA SER A 257 21.53 -8.71 19.21
C SER A 257 22.83 -8.73 20.01
N TYR A 258 23.91 -9.29 19.46
CA TYR A 258 25.19 -9.38 20.16
C TYR A 258 25.83 -8.02 20.48
N PRO A 259 25.94 -7.05 19.57
CA PRO A 259 26.37 -5.69 19.94
C PRO A 259 25.49 -5.05 21.02
N VAL A 260 24.18 -5.27 20.95
CA VAL A 260 23.25 -4.78 21.97
C VAL A 260 23.50 -5.46 23.32
N SER A 261 23.75 -6.77 23.33
CA SER A 261 24.09 -7.48 24.57
C SER A 261 25.38 -6.94 25.24
N ARG A 262 26.36 -6.55 24.42
CA ARG A 262 27.60 -5.92 24.94
C ARG A 262 27.34 -4.54 25.56
N LEU A 263 26.37 -3.77 25.01
CA LEU A 263 25.94 -2.51 25.63
C LEU A 263 25.13 -2.73 26.91
N LEU A 264 24.41 -3.84 27.03
CA LEU A 264 23.64 -4.19 28.22
C LEU A 264 24.51 -4.87 29.31
N ALA A 265 25.69 -5.40 28.97
CA ALA A 265 26.56 -6.15 29.87
C ALA A 265 26.83 -5.46 31.23
N PRO A 266 27.09 -4.12 31.29
CA PRO A 266 27.27 -3.45 32.58
C PRO A 266 26.05 -3.45 33.50
N LEU A 267 24.85 -3.66 32.90
CA LEU A 267 23.56 -3.67 33.59
C LEU A 267 23.03 -5.10 33.81
N ALA A 268 23.73 -6.13 33.33
CA ALA A 268 23.22 -7.51 33.29
C ALA A 268 22.72 -8.00 34.64
N ARG A 269 23.47 -7.71 35.72
CA ARG A 269 23.10 -8.06 37.10
C ARG A 269 21.80 -7.38 37.53
N SER A 270 21.70 -6.06 37.34
CA SER A 270 20.47 -5.32 37.69
C SER A 270 19.26 -5.77 36.86
N LEU A 271 19.49 -6.11 35.57
CA LEU A 271 18.47 -6.66 34.70
C LEU A 271 17.99 -8.05 35.17
N ASP A 272 18.92 -8.89 35.63
CA ASP A 272 18.61 -10.19 36.23
C ASP A 272 17.85 -10.05 37.56
N GLU A 273 18.23 -9.12 38.43
CA GLU A 273 17.56 -8.84 39.71
C GLU A 273 16.09 -8.42 39.50
N VAL A 274 15.83 -7.57 38.53
CA VAL A 274 14.45 -7.14 38.16
C VAL A 274 13.74 -8.12 37.21
N LYS A 275 14.36 -9.23 36.87
CA LYS A 275 13.83 -10.25 35.93
C LYS A 275 13.42 -9.65 34.57
N ALA A 276 14.27 -8.78 34.01
CA ALA A 276 14.00 -8.04 32.80
C ALA A 276 13.62 -8.95 31.62
N HIS A 277 14.31 -10.09 31.45
CA HIS A 277 13.98 -11.09 30.43
C HIS A 277 12.54 -11.59 30.51
N THR A 278 11.95 -11.68 31.71
CA THR A 278 10.58 -12.14 31.90
C THR A 278 9.59 -11.07 31.43
N TRP A 279 9.83 -9.82 31.80
CA TRP A 279 8.99 -8.70 31.38
C TRP A 279 9.10 -8.44 29.87
N LEU A 280 10.31 -8.49 29.31
CA LEU A 280 10.53 -8.38 27.87
C LEU A 280 9.83 -9.50 27.11
N LEU A 281 9.86 -10.73 27.62
CA LEU A 281 9.13 -11.85 27.05
C LEU A 281 7.62 -11.59 27.04
N TYR A 282 7.05 -11.11 28.15
CA TYR A 282 5.63 -10.82 28.22
C TYR A 282 5.23 -9.70 27.27
N LEU A 283 6.01 -8.63 27.21
CA LEU A 283 5.77 -7.52 26.32
C LEU A 283 5.85 -7.96 24.83
N HIS A 284 6.88 -8.74 24.50
CA HIS A 284 7.05 -9.27 23.14
C HIS A 284 5.89 -10.16 22.72
N VAL A 285 5.55 -11.15 23.55
CA VAL A 285 4.46 -12.09 23.27
C VAL A 285 3.10 -11.37 23.20
N PHE A 286 2.84 -10.45 24.14
CA PHE A 286 1.62 -9.65 24.13
C PHE A 286 1.51 -8.81 22.85
N ALA A 287 2.59 -8.15 22.43
CA ALA A 287 2.61 -7.39 21.20
C ALA A 287 2.38 -8.26 19.96
N CYS A 288 2.95 -9.47 19.91
CA CYS A 288 2.70 -10.44 18.83
C CYS A 288 1.22 -10.88 18.80
N PHE A 289 0.64 -11.19 19.96
CA PHE A 289 -0.75 -11.62 20.06
C PHE A 289 -1.73 -10.47 19.74
N LEU A 290 -1.40 -9.24 20.15
CA LEU A 290 -2.15 -8.06 19.76
C LEU A 290 -2.12 -7.85 18.23
N GLY A 291 -0.93 -7.99 17.62
CA GLY A 291 -0.77 -7.93 16.17
C GLY A 291 -1.60 -8.98 15.44
N LEU A 292 -1.62 -10.22 15.96
CA LEU A 292 -2.40 -11.32 15.42
C LEU A 292 -3.91 -11.07 15.59
N ALA A 293 -4.38 -10.72 16.77
CA ALA A 293 -5.79 -10.45 17.06
C ALA A 293 -6.36 -9.31 16.22
N THR A 294 -5.54 -8.28 15.98
CA THR A 294 -5.96 -7.07 15.23
C THR A 294 -5.69 -7.15 13.74
N LEU A 295 -5.12 -8.24 13.22
CA LEU A 295 -4.73 -8.42 11.81
C LEU A 295 -5.85 -8.06 10.85
N ALA A 296 -7.04 -8.59 11.06
CA ALA A 296 -8.20 -8.38 10.19
C ALA A 296 -8.73 -6.92 10.22
N PHE A 297 -8.45 -6.16 11.27
CA PHE A 297 -8.95 -4.81 11.50
C PHE A 297 -7.93 -3.73 11.18
N THR A 298 -6.70 -4.13 10.90
CA THR A 298 -5.60 -3.24 10.55
C THR A 298 -5.25 -3.33 9.06
N ARG A 299 -4.29 -2.51 8.64
CA ARG A 299 -3.75 -2.61 7.28
C ARG A 299 -3.03 -3.92 6.99
N PHE A 300 -2.74 -4.72 8.00
CA PHE A 300 -2.13 -6.03 7.78
C PHE A 300 -3.05 -6.99 7.01
N LEU A 301 -4.35 -6.72 6.99
CA LEU A 301 -5.29 -7.45 6.12
C LEU A 301 -4.86 -7.45 4.64
N HIS A 302 -4.11 -6.43 4.18
CA HIS A 302 -3.59 -6.43 2.80
C HIS A 302 -2.65 -7.62 2.51
N ALA A 303 -1.98 -8.17 3.51
CA ALA A 303 -1.16 -9.37 3.35
C ALA A 303 -1.98 -10.59 2.89
N VAL A 304 -3.30 -10.57 3.13
CA VAL A 304 -4.25 -11.58 2.66
C VAL A 304 -4.99 -11.08 1.41
N ALA A 305 -5.56 -9.88 1.47
CA ALA A 305 -6.43 -9.36 0.42
C ALA A 305 -5.69 -8.99 -0.88
N ALA A 306 -4.46 -8.47 -0.81
CA ALA A 306 -3.70 -8.08 -2.00
C ALA A 306 -3.22 -9.29 -2.84
N PRO A 307 -2.66 -10.38 -2.25
CA PRO A 307 -2.40 -11.61 -2.99
C PRO A 307 -3.64 -12.19 -3.68
N ILE A 308 -4.78 -12.25 -2.97
CA ILE A 308 -6.05 -12.73 -3.54
C ILE A 308 -6.47 -11.84 -4.72
N SER A 309 -6.35 -10.52 -4.60
CA SER A 309 -6.65 -9.58 -5.69
C SER A 309 -5.75 -9.79 -6.91
N LEU A 310 -4.43 -9.97 -6.68
CA LEU A 310 -3.46 -10.22 -7.76
C LEU A 310 -3.75 -11.55 -8.47
N LEU A 311 -4.00 -12.63 -7.73
CA LEU A 311 -4.34 -13.93 -8.29
C LEU A 311 -5.66 -13.87 -9.06
N ALA A 312 -6.68 -13.19 -8.52
CA ALA A 312 -7.94 -12.97 -9.22
C ALA A 312 -7.75 -12.15 -10.51
N HIS A 313 -6.82 -11.18 -10.52
CA HIS A 313 -6.49 -10.40 -11.72
C HIS A 313 -5.75 -11.26 -12.76
N GLY A 314 -4.84 -12.14 -12.35
CA GLY A 314 -4.09 -13.04 -13.24
C GLY A 314 -4.93 -14.18 -13.82
N ALA A 315 -6.03 -14.58 -13.15
CA ALA A 315 -6.84 -15.72 -13.55
C ALA A 315 -7.70 -15.49 -14.81
N ALA A 316 -8.12 -14.25 -15.07
CA ALA A 316 -8.92 -13.92 -16.27
C ALA A 316 -8.91 -12.40 -16.54
N PRO A 317 -9.05 -11.96 -17.81
CA PRO A 317 -9.16 -10.55 -18.14
C PRO A 317 -10.48 -9.97 -17.58
N PRO A 318 -10.52 -8.66 -17.26
CA PRO A 318 -11.71 -8.01 -16.65
C PRO A 318 -13.01 -8.24 -17.41
N GLN A 319 -12.97 -8.28 -18.74
CA GLN A 319 -14.12 -8.49 -19.61
C GLN A 319 -14.77 -9.88 -19.48
N ALA A 320 -14.02 -10.87 -18.96
CA ALA A 320 -14.49 -12.24 -18.81
C ALA A 320 -15.28 -12.49 -17.50
N TYR A 321 -15.43 -11.49 -16.64
CA TYR A 321 -16.14 -11.68 -15.37
C TYR A 321 -17.63 -11.54 -15.49
N SER A 322 -18.36 -12.51 -14.92
CA SER A 322 -19.80 -12.39 -14.67
C SER A 322 -20.11 -11.25 -13.70
N SER A 323 -21.35 -10.75 -13.67
CA SER A 323 -21.77 -9.75 -12.69
C SER A 323 -21.48 -10.18 -11.25
N ALA A 324 -21.62 -11.47 -10.94
CA ALA A 324 -21.28 -12.04 -9.64
C ALA A 324 -19.78 -11.96 -9.32
N GLY A 325 -18.93 -12.23 -10.29
CA GLY A 325 -17.47 -12.08 -10.16
C GLY A 325 -17.05 -10.63 -9.98
N ARG A 326 -17.61 -9.70 -10.78
CA ARG A 326 -17.38 -8.25 -10.65
C ARG A 326 -17.79 -7.74 -9.27
N ALA A 327 -18.97 -8.14 -8.78
CA ALA A 327 -19.45 -7.74 -7.46
C ALA A 327 -18.46 -8.08 -6.33
N THR A 328 -17.93 -9.31 -6.33
CA THR A 328 -16.98 -9.76 -5.31
C THR A 328 -15.63 -9.07 -5.44
N ARG A 329 -15.13 -8.86 -6.67
CA ARG A 329 -13.85 -8.17 -6.93
C ARG A 329 -13.90 -6.70 -6.52
N ARG A 330 -15.00 -5.98 -6.81
CA ARG A 330 -15.18 -4.59 -6.37
C ARG A 330 -15.16 -4.47 -4.86
N ALA A 331 -15.80 -5.39 -4.15
CA ALA A 331 -15.78 -5.43 -2.69
C ALA A 331 -14.38 -5.77 -2.14
N LEU A 332 -13.70 -6.78 -2.70
CA LEU A 332 -12.32 -7.14 -2.35
C LEU A 332 -11.34 -5.97 -2.56
N ALA A 333 -11.54 -5.16 -3.61
CA ALA A 333 -10.67 -4.02 -3.91
C ALA A 333 -10.59 -3.00 -2.77
N LEU A 334 -11.66 -2.85 -1.97
CA LEU A 334 -11.67 -1.95 -0.81
C LEU A 334 -10.67 -2.38 0.27
N ASP A 335 -10.53 -3.69 0.50
CA ASP A 335 -9.61 -4.26 1.50
C ASP A 335 -8.19 -4.51 0.94
N ALA A 336 -8.08 -4.80 -0.35
CA ALA A 336 -6.79 -5.03 -1.01
C ALA A 336 -5.99 -3.74 -1.24
N CYS A 337 -6.63 -2.57 -1.22
CA CYS A 337 -5.97 -1.29 -1.40
C CYS A 337 -5.01 -0.97 -0.25
N VAL A 338 -3.73 -0.80 -0.58
CA VAL A 338 -2.66 -0.44 0.38
C VAL A 338 -2.50 1.08 0.54
N ALA A 339 -3.36 1.90 -0.08
CA ALA A 339 -3.32 3.37 -0.12
C ALA A 339 -1.92 3.94 -0.41
N CYS A 340 -1.20 3.32 -1.34
CA CYS A 340 0.18 3.72 -1.70
C CYS A 340 0.26 5.06 -2.45
N GLY A 341 -0.85 5.57 -3.00
CA GLY A 341 -0.92 6.84 -3.72
C GLY A 341 -0.32 6.82 -5.15
N ILE A 342 0.09 5.66 -5.67
CA ILE A 342 0.62 5.56 -7.04
C ILE A 342 -0.46 5.94 -8.05
N CYS A 343 -1.69 5.50 -7.84
CA CYS A 343 -2.82 5.83 -8.69
C CYS A 343 -3.13 7.34 -8.72
N ASP A 344 -2.91 8.04 -7.61
CA ASP A 344 -3.10 9.50 -7.54
C ASP A 344 -2.04 10.24 -8.37
N ALA A 345 -0.78 9.78 -8.29
CA ALA A 345 0.32 10.34 -9.07
C ALA A 345 0.15 10.13 -10.59
N GLN A 346 -0.56 9.06 -10.99
CA GLN A 346 -0.81 8.73 -12.39
C GLN A 346 -2.18 9.25 -12.90
N CYS A 347 -2.96 9.89 -12.02
CA CYS A 347 -4.30 10.34 -12.38
C CYS A 347 -4.26 11.53 -13.34
N ALA A 348 -4.88 11.38 -14.50
CA ALA A 348 -4.96 12.44 -15.51
C ALA A 348 -5.66 13.71 -15.01
N VAL A 349 -6.62 13.56 -14.09
CA VAL A 349 -7.37 14.69 -13.50
C VAL A 349 -6.81 15.16 -12.15
N ALA A 350 -5.64 14.65 -11.72
CA ALA A 350 -5.02 15.09 -10.46
C ALA A 350 -4.78 16.62 -10.37
N PRO A 351 -4.38 17.33 -11.44
CA PRO A 351 -4.27 18.78 -11.41
C PRO A 351 -5.58 19.48 -11.03
N LEU A 352 -6.72 18.97 -11.51
CA LEU A 352 -8.06 19.52 -11.22
C LEU A 352 -8.39 19.44 -9.73
N ALA A 353 -7.90 18.43 -9.02
CA ALA A 353 -8.14 18.29 -7.59
C ALA A 353 -7.66 19.51 -6.78
N ARG A 354 -6.58 20.16 -7.26
CA ARG A 354 -6.05 21.39 -6.65
C ARG A 354 -6.91 22.60 -6.97
N TYR A 355 -7.33 22.75 -8.23
CA TYR A 355 -8.12 23.89 -8.66
C TYR A 355 -9.52 23.90 -8.05
N LEU A 356 -10.14 22.74 -7.96
CA LEU A 356 -11.48 22.57 -7.38
C LEU A 356 -11.47 22.40 -5.87
N ASP A 357 -10.29 22.33 -5.25
CA ASP A 357 -10.08 21.94 -3.85
C ASP A 357 -10.89 20.69 -3.47
N ASN A 358 -11.01 19.75 -4.42
CA ASN A 358 -11.78 18.54 -4.24
C ASN A 358 -10.90 17.29 -4.30
N ARG A 359 -10.54 16.77 -3.13
CA ARG A 359 -9.73 15.56 -2.99
C ARG A 359 -10.36 14.30 -3.60
N TYR A 360 -11.68 14.25 -3.74
CA TYR A 360 -12.39 13.09 -4.29
C TYR A 360 -12.21 12.92 -5.81
N LEU A 361 -11.50 13.82 -6.49
CA LEU A 361 -11.00 13.56 -7.83
C LEU A 361 -9.87 12.52 -7.82
N LEU A 362 -9.14 12.41 -6.73
CA LEU A 362 -8.01 11.48 -6.61
C LEU A 362 -8.49 10.05 -6.35
N PRO A 363 -7.96 9.04 -7.06
CA PRO A 363 -8.36 7.65 -6.93
C PRO A 363 -8.34 7.09 -5.50
N SER A 364 -7.31 7.38 -4.72
CA SER A 364 -7.21 6.89 -3.35
C SER A 364 -8.33 7.41 -2.44
N HIS A 365 -8.73 8.67 -2.62
CA HIS A 365 -9.81 9.30 -1.86
C HIS A 365 -11.19 8.83 -2.31
N LYS A 366 -11.37 8.59 -3.64
CA LYS A 366 -12.60 7.96 -4.15
C LYS A 366 -12.81 6.59 -3.54
N LEU A 367 -11.75 5.77 -3.48
CA LEU A 367 -11.83 4.42 -2.93
C LEU A 367 -12.35 4.44 -1.48
N VAL A 368 -11.81 5.33 -0.66
CA VAL A 368 -12.25 5.47 0.74
C VAL A 368 -13.70 5.95 0.82
N ALA A 369 -14.08 6.92 -0.01
CA ALA A 369 -15.46 7.40 -0.06
C ALA A 369 -16.44 6.29 -0.49
N THR A 370 -16.08 5.49 -1.49
CA THR A 370 -16.86 4.34 -1.95
C THR A 370 -16.99 3.28 -0.85
N GLY A 371 -15.91 2.95 -0.16
CA GLY A 371 -15.91 2.00 0.96
C GLY A 371 -16.75 2.48 2.16
N ALA A 372 -16.73 3.77 2.43
CA ALA A 372 -17.55 4.39 3.48
C ALA A 372 -18.99 4.70 3.02
N ARG A 373 -19.37 4.36 1.79
CA ARG A 373 -20.66 4.71 1.18
C ARG A 373 -21.00 6.21 1.29
N GLN A 374 -19.98 7.06 1.16
CA GLN A 374 -20.19 8.51 1.19
C GLN A 374 -20.93 8.95 -0.07
N MET A 375 -22.15 9.46 0.14
CA MET A 375 -23.02 10.04 -0.89
C MET A 375 -23.10 11.55 -0.65
N SER A 376 -22.26 12.32 -1.34
CA SER A 376 -22.26 13.79 -1.26
C SER A 376 -21.97 14.41 -2.61
N LEU A 377 -22.35 15.67 -2.79
CA LEU A 377 -22.08 16.41 -4.03
C LEU A 377 -20.58 16.47 -4.37
N ARG A 378 -19.70 16.62 -3.39
CA ARG A 378 -18.25 16.64 -3.63
C ARG A 378 -17.72 15.28 -4.09
N VAL A 379 -18.25 14.16 -3.56
CA VAL A 379 -17.91 12.81 -4.03
C VAL A 379 -18.42 12.59 -5.43
N ALA A 380 -19.66 13.00 -5.73
CA ALA A 380 -20.26 12.92 -7.06
C ALA A 380 -19.45 13.74 -8.09
N GLU A 381 -19.10 14.98 -7.77
CA GLU A 381 -18.25 15.82 -8.61
C GLU A 381 -16.92 15.13 -8.93
N GLY A 382 -16.24 14.60 -7.88
CA GLY A 382 -14.99 13.87 -8.07
C GLY A 382 -15.14 12.60 -8.91
N ALA A 383 -16.25 11.88 -8.77
CA ALA A 383 -16.52 10.66 -9.53
C ALA A 383 -16.87 10.96 -11.01
N PHE A 384 -17.70 11.96 -11.26
CA PHE A 384 -18.18 12.28 -12.62
C PHE A 384 -17.15 13.04 -13.46
N LEU A 385 -16.20 13.75 -12.86
CA LEU A 385 -15.07 14.37 -13.55
C LEU A 385 -13.96 13.38 -13.93
N CYS A 386 -14.08 12.11 -13.55
CA CYS A 386 -13.17 11.07 -13.98
C CYS A 386 -13.31 10.81 -15.48
N THR A 387 -12.18 10.83 -16.21
CA THR A 387 -12.13 10.65 -17.66
C THR A 387 -12.04 9.20 -18.11
N ASP A 388 -12.12 8.23 -17.19
CA ASP A 388 -12.02 6.80 -17.46
C ASP A 388 -10.77 6.35 -18.24
N CYS A 389 -9.67 7.09 -18.11
CA CYS A 389 -8.43 6.86 -18.87
C CYS A 389 -7.69 5.56 -18.50
N GLY A 390 -8.10 4.83 -17.47
CA GLY A 390 -7.52 3.54 -17.04
C GLY A 390 -6.14 3.61 -16.38
N ARG A 391 -5.46 4.77 -16.34
CA ARG A 391 -4.10 4.89 -15.80
C ARG A 391 -3.99 4.44 -14.34
N CYS A 392 -5.00 4.70 -13.52
CA CYS A 392 -5.02 4.28 -12.12
C CYS A 392 -5.08 2.75 -11.97
N SER A 393 -5.82 2.05 -12.84
CA SER A 393 -5.89 0.58 -12.86
C SER A 393 -4.58 -0.02 -13.33
N SER A 394 -4.00 0.48 -14.44
CA SER A 394 -2.74 -0.03 -15.01
C SER A 394 -1.55 0.17 -14.07
N ALA A 395 -1.52 1.28 -13.33
CA ALA A 395 -0.44 1.59 -12.39
C ALA A 395 -0.61 0.91 -11.02
N CYS A 396 -1.73 0.24 -10.75
CA CYS A 396 -1.99 -0.32 -9.44
C CYS A 396 -1.09 -1.53 -9.14
N PRO A 397 -0.24 -1.47 -8.08
CA PRO A 397 0.68 -2.56 -7.76
C PRO A 397 -0.02 -3.83 -7.26
N VAL A 398 -1.25 -3.70 -6.75
CA VAL A 398 -2.06 -4.83 -6.26
C VAL A 398 -3.15 -5.26 -7.26
N GLY A 399 -3.07 -4.80 -8.50
CA GLY A 399 -3.91 -5.26 -9.61
C GLY A 399 -5.39 -4.92 -9.49
N LEU A 400 -5.74 -3.79 -8.84
CA LEU A 400 -7.12 -3.36 -8.73
C LEU A 400 -7.62 -2.78 -10.06
N ASP A 401 -8.81 -3.21 -10.47
CA ASP A 401 -9.52 -2.58 -11.57
C ASP A 401 -10.30 -1.37 -11.04
N LEU A 402 -9.56 -0.26 -10.90
CA LEU A 402 -10.13 0.98 -10.38
C LEU A 402 -11.09 1.63 -11.36
N GLN A 403 -10.89 1.41 -12.67
CA GLN A 403 -11.78 1.95 -13.70
C GLN A 403 -13.19 1.36 -13.59
N ASP A 404 -13.30 0.02 -13.53
CA ASP A 404 -14.59 -0.65 -13.30
C ASP A 404 -15.26 -0.20 -12.00
N LEU A 405 -14.45 -0.02 -10.94
CA LEU A 405 -14.96 0.46 -9.65
C LEU A 405 -15.53 1.89 -9.73
N TRP A 406 -14.88 2.79 -10.50
CA TRP A 406 -15.36 4.17 -10.65
C TRP A 406 -16.62 4.23 -11.50
N GLN A 407 -16.73 3.41 -12.55
CA GLN A 407 -17.93 3.31 -13.36
C GLN A 407 -19.13 2.83 -12.51
N ALA A 408 -18.90 1.80 -11.69
CA ALA A 408 -19.89 1.29 -10.76
C ALA A 408 -20.33 2.33 -9.71
N SER A 409 -19.36 2.99 -9.09
CA SER A 409 -19.61 4.04 -8.07
C SER A 409 -20.41 5.22 -8.65
N ARG A 410 -20.14 5.62 -9.90
CA ARG A 410 -20.95 6.65 -10.59
C ARG A 410 -22.38 6.20 -10.79
N GLY A 411 -22.61 4.94 -11.12
CA GLY A 411 -23.95 4.37 -11.23
C GLY A 411 -24.73 4.45 -9.91
N ASP A 412 -24.07 4.12 -8.79
CA ASP A 412 -24.69 4.22 -7.46
C ASP A 412 -25.01 5.67 -7.08
N LEU A 413 -24.10 6.62 -7.37
CA LEU A 413 -24.30 8.05 -7.11
C LEU A 413 -25.45 8.62 -7.95
N ALA A 414 -25.54 8.24 -9.24
CA ALA A 414 -26.64 8.62 -10.11
C ALA A 414 -27.97 8.04 -9.63
N GLY A 415 -28.00 6.78 -9.22
CA GLY A 415 -29.16 6.13 -8.62
C GLY A 415 -29.63 6.77 -7.32
N ALA A 416 -28.73 7.40 -6.57
CA ALA A 416 -29.03 8.19 -5.37
C ALA A 416 -29.52 9.62 -5.69
N GLY A 417 -29.75 9.96 -6.97
CA GLY A 417 -30.23 11.28 -7.39
C GLY A 417 -29.16 12.39 -7.33
N LEU A 418 -27.89 12.03 -7.15
CA LEU A 418 -26.82 13.01 -7.18
C LEU A 418 -26.52 13.40 -8.63
N PRO A 419 -26.61 14.69 -8.99
CA PRO A 419 -26.46 15.13 -10.36
C PRO A 419 -25.07 14.83 -10.88
N ALA A 420 -25.00 14.22 -12.06
CA ALA A 420 -23.79 14.23 -12.86
C ALA A 420 -23.58 15.65 -13.42
N PRO A 421 -22.56 16.39 -12.98
CA PRO A 421 -22.29 17.72 -13.55
C PRO A 421 -22.15 17.65 -15.07
N ALA A 422 -21.64 16.51 -15.57
CA ALA A 422 -21.42 16.29 -16.99
C ALA A 422 -22.69 16.03 -17.83
N GLN A 423 -23.77 15.51 -17.26
CA GLN A 423 -25.01 15.33 -18.04
C GLN A 423 -25.62 16.68 -18.46
N TRP A 424 -25.59 17.64 -17.56
CA TRP A 424 -26.05 19.00 -17.84
C TRP A 424 -25.16 19.69 -18.88
N VAL A 425 -23.84 19.44 -18.87
CA VAL A 425 -22.89 19.96 -19.84
C VAL A 425 -23.13 19.39 -21.23
N LYS A 426 -23.40 18.09 -21.35
CA LYS A 426 -23.56 17.40 -22.64
C LYS A 426 -24.82 17.79 -23.40
N THR A 427 -25.81 18.35 -22.72
CA THR A 427 -27.12 18.71 -23.34
C THR A 427 -27.17 20.15 -23.87
N ARG A 428 -26.13 20.96 -23.60
CA ARG A 428 -26.10 22.37 -24.04
C ARG A 428 -25.14 22.58 -25.20
N SER A 429 -25.47 23.48 -26.11
CA SER A 429 -24.57 23.92 -27.17
C SER A 429 -23.40 24.76 -26.59
N ALA A 430 -22.34 24.96 -27.38
CA ALA A 430 -21.24 25.83 -26.98
C ALA A 430 -21.71 27.30 -26.78
N LEU A 431 -22.70 27.74 -27.53
CA LEU A 431 -23.29 29.08 -27.39
C LEU A 431 -24.08 29.21 -26.09
N ASP A 432 -24.93 28.25 -25.76
CA ASP A 432 -25.66 28.24 -24.48
C ASP A 432 -24.72 28.23 -23.29
N TRP A 433 -23.57 27.54 -23.42
CA TRP A 433 -22.53 27.53 -22.39
C TRP A 433 -21.79 28.86 -22.30
N ALA A 434 -21.47 29.48 -23.45
CA ALA A 434 -20.83 30.79 -23.45
C ALA A 434 -21.73 31.83 -22.78
N GLU A 435 -23.03 31.81 -23.06
CA GLU A 435 -24.01 32.68 -22.41
C GLU A 435 -24.13 32.41 -20.91
N ALA A 436 -24.23 31.14 -20.49
CA ALA A 436 -24.31 30.77 -19.07
C ALA A 436 -23.02 31.04 -18.27
N LEU A 437 -21.89 31.10 -18.96
CA LEU A 437 -20.55 31.35 -18.36
C LEU A 437 -20.08 32.79 -18.56
N GLN A 438 -20.80 33.60 -19.32
CA GLN A 438 -20.55 35.03 -19.41
C GLN A 438 -20.60 35.59 -17.99
N SER A 439 -19.45 36.01 -17.50
CA SER A 439 -19.42 36.85 -16.31
C SER A 439 -19.52 38.30 -16.72
N ASP A 440 -20.17 39.13 -15.93
CA ASP A 440 -20.22 40.59 -16.06
C ASP A 440 -18.82 41.23 -15.98
N ALA A 441 -17.78 40.41 -15.88
CA ALA A 441 -16.39 40.83 -15.88
C ALA A 441 -15.96 41.23 -17.29
N ALA A 442 -15.26 42.33 -17.38
CA ALA A 442 -14.64 42.85 -18.61
C ALA A 442 -13.92 41.75 -19.41
N PRO A 443 -13.90 41.83 -20.77
CA PRO A 443 -13.24 40.83 -21.59
C PRO A 443 -11.84 40.57 -21.10
N GLN A 444 -11.54 39.31 -20.80
CA GLN A 444 -10.24 38.94 -20.28
C GLN A 444 -9.18 39.21 -21.33
N ARG A 445 -8.33 40.17 -21.05
CA ARG A 445 -7.13 40.42 -21.84
C ARG A 445 -6.19 39.24 -21.69
N PHE A 446 -5.54 38.84 -22.78
CA PHE A 446 -4.42 37.91 -22.70
C PHE A 446 -3.34 38.48 -21.78
N CYS A 447 -2.85 37.74 -20.84
CA CYS A 447 -1.65 38.10 -20.11
C CYS A 447 -0.48 37.90 -21.05
N ASP A 448 0.25 38.99 -21.37
CA ASP A 448 1.59 38.87 -21.93
C ASP A 448 2.48 38.27 -20.84
N SER A 449 3.16 37.21 -21.18
CA SER A 449 3.67 36.17 -20.28
C SER A 449 4.96 36.54 -19.55
N ASP A 450 4.90 37.41 -18.57
CA ASP A 450 5.97 37.47 -17.56
C ASP A 450 5.56 36.88 -16.21
N ALA A 451 4.31 36.44 -16.06
CA ALA A 451 3.83 35.77 -14.87
C ALA A 451 3.98 34.26 -15.04
N ARG A 452 4.96 33.66 -14.36
CA ARG A 452 5.22 32.19 -14.31
C ARG A 452 4.02 31.34 -13.86
N ASP A 453 2.94 31.98 -13.41
CA ASP A 453 1.73 31.36 -12.86
C ASP A 453 0.46 31.64 -13.68
N ALA A 454 0.57 32.21 -14.88
CA ALA A 454 -0.59 32.48 -15.72
C ALA A 454 -1.22 31.15 -16.22
N PRO A 455 -2.58 31.03 -16.22
CA PRO A 455 -3.25 29.87 -16.78
C PRO A 455 -2.90 29.71 -18.27
N LEU A 456 -2.63 28.46 -18.71
CA LEU A 456 -2.25 28.16 -20.10
C LEU A 456 -3.26 28.69 -21.13
N SER A 457 -4.55 28.65 -20.80
CA SER A 457 -5.63 29.17 -21.67
C SER A 457 -5.74 30.68 -21.70
N ALA A 458 -5.03 31.40 -20.81
CA ALA A 458 -4.92 32.85 -20.80
C ALA A 458 -3.56 33.34 -21.28
N ASP A 459 -2.53 32.50 -21.24
CA ASP A 459 -1.19 32.80 -21.72
C ASP A 459 -1.13 32.62 -23.25
N ARG A 460 -1.00 33.74 -23.96
CA ARG A 460 -0.91 33.74 -25.42
C ARG A 460 0.26 32.88 -25.93
N SER A 461 1.35 32.83 -25.23
CA SER A 461 2.55 32.08 -25.64
C SER A 461 2.29 30.57 -25.69
N SER A 462 1.35 30.05 -24.90
CA SER A 462 1.00 28.62 -24.82
C SER A 462 0.26 28.10 -26.06
N PHE A 463 -0.35 28.98 -26.88
CA PHE A 463 -1.15 28.57 -28.05
C PHE A 463 -0.91 29.40 -29.31
N SER A 464 -0.18 30.52 -29.26
CA SER A 464 0.07 31.41 -30.43
C SER A 464 0.80 30.71 -31.57
N ARG A 465 1.70 29.78 -31.25
CA ARG A 465 2.46 29.00 -32.25
C ARG A 465 1.63 27.92 -32.97
N CYS A 466 0.35 27.77 -32.65
CA CYS A 466 -0.52 26.80 -33.32
C CYS A 466 -0.64 27.10 -34.82
N VAL A 467 -0.11 26.24 -35.67
CA VAL A 467 -0.14 26.38 -37.15
C VAL A 467 -1.43 25.81 -37.77
N GLN A 468 -2.41 25.44 -36.97
CA GLN A 468 -3.71 24.92 -37.40
C GLN A 468 -3.64 23.66 -38.31
N CYS A 469 -2.61 22.81 -38.10
CA CYS A 469 -2.30 21.63 -38.94
C CYS A 469 -3.33 20.49 -38.79
N GLN A 470 -4.28 20.57 -37.85
CA GLN A 470 -5.30 19.57 -37.53
C GLN A 470 -4.78 18.24 -36.96
N THR A 471 -3.48 18.05 -36.78
CA THR A 471 -2.92 16.81 -36.24
C THR A 471 -3.59 16.40 -34.92
N CYS A 472 -3.78 17.35 -34.00
CA CYS A 472 -4.45 17.12 -32.72
C CYS A 472 -5.91 16.63 -32.87
N SER A 473 -6.60 17.00 -33.94
CA SER A 473 -7.95 16.50 -34.23
C SER A 473 -7.91 15.11 -34.85
N ASN A 474 -6.96 14.85 -35.76
CA ASN A 474 -6.85 13.58 -36.48
C ASN A 474 -6.44 12.42 -35.55
N VAL A 475 -5.60 12.68 -34.55
CA VAL A 475 -5.17 11.65 -33.57
C VAL A 475 -6.12 11.52 -32.37
N CYS A 476 -7.16 12.34 -32.31
CA CYS A 476 -8.06 12.36 -31.15
C CYS A 476 -9.07 11.20 -31.20
N PRO A 477 -9.07 10.27 -30.25
CA PRO A 477 -10.04 9.17 -30.22
C PRO A 477 -11.48 9.66 -30.03
N VAL A 478 -11.67 10.79 -29.34
CA VAL A 478 -13.01 11.39 -29.15
C VAL A 478 -13.55 11.88 -30.47
N VAL A 479 -12.73 12.54 -31.30
CA VAL A 479 -13.14 13.01 -32.65
C VAL A 479 -13.39 11.81 -33.55
N ALA A 480 -12.56 10.77 -33.49
CA ALA A 480 -12.76 9.56 -34.30
C ALA A 480 -14.10 8.85 -34.01
N HIS A 481 -14.59 8.92 -32.77
CA HIS A 481 -15.88 8.35 -32.36
C HIS A 481 -17.07 9.34 -32.52
N SER A 482 -16.83 10.60 -32.87
CA SER A 482 -17.85 11.63 -32.99
C SER A 482 -18.68 11.54 -34.30
N THR A 483 -18.37 10.57 -35.15
CA THR A 483 -19.19 10.23 -36.32
C THR A 483 -20.56 9.63 -35.93
N ASP A 484 -20.69 9.08 -34.73
CA ASP A 484 -21.95 8.68 -34.14
C ASP A 484 -22.69 9.93 -33.62
N PRO A 485 -23.92 10.25 -34.09
CA PRO A 485 -24.69 11.39 -33.62
C PRO A 485 -24.89 11.45 -32.09
N ALA A 486 -24.90 10.30 -31.42
CA ALA A 486 -25.03 10.22 -29.98
C ALA A 486 -23.79 10.74 -29.22
N PHE A 487 -22.62 10.79 -29.89
CA PHE A 487 -21.33 11.19 -29.33
C PHE A 487 -20.69 12.36 -30.08
N ALA A 488 -21.45 13.04 -30.94
CA ALA A 488 -20.93 14.17 -31.71
C ALA A 488 -20.38 15.28 -30.81
N VAL A 489 -19.17 15.74 -31.11
CA VAL A 489 -18.58 16.92 -30.46
C VAL A 489 -18.80 18.15 -31.32
N ASP A 490 -19.10 19.28 -30.67
CA ASP A 490 -19.34 20.57 -31.33
C ASP A 490 -18.09 21.20 -31.92
N LEU A 491 -16.95 21.00 -31.24
CA LEU A 491 -15.65 21.49 -31.65
C LEU A 491 -14.64 20.34 -31.70
N THR A 492 -13.61 20.50 -32.52
CA THR A 492 -12.42 19.61 -32.46
C THR A 492 -11.33 20.25 -31.64
N PRO A 493 -10.29 19.51 -31.16
CA PRO A 493 -9.15 20.08 -30.46
C PRO A 493 -8.52 21.27 -31.21
N GLN A 494 -8.36 21.17 -32.53
CA GLN A 494 -7.82 22.25 -33.35
C GLN A 494 -8.73 23.49 -33.33
N LYS A 495 -10.07 23.32 -33.39
CA LYS A 495 -11.02 24.44 -33.31
C LYS A 495 -10.97 25.13 -31.94
N VAL A 496 -10.83 24.35 -30.85
CA VAL A 496 -10.64 24.92 -29.52
C VAL A 496 -9.35 25.76 -29.46
N MET A 497 -8.25 25.27 -30.00
CA MET A 497 -6.99 26.05 -30.08
C MET A 497 -7.16 27.32 -30.92
N ASN A 498 -7.94 27.26 -31.98
CA ASN A 498 -8.24 28.43 -32.82
C ASN A 498 -9.06 29.50 -32.09
N LEU A 499 -10.11 29.08 -31.36
CA LEU A 499 -10.91 30.01 -30.55
C LEU A 499 -10.06 30.71 -29.45
N LEU A 500 -9.15 29.99 -28.83
CA LEU A 500 -8.20 30.59 -27.87
C LEU A 500 -7.34 31.67 -28.54
N ARG A 501 -6.82 31.40 -29.77
CA ARG A 501 -6.03 32.39 -30.53
C ARG A 501 -6.86 33.64 -30.89
N LEU A 502 -8.15 33.47 -31.11
CA LEU A 502 -9.10 34.57 -31.39
C LEU A 502 -9.55 35.32 -30.11
N GLY A 503 -9.11 34.90 -28.93
CA GLY A 503 -9.53 35.49 -27.65
C GLY A 503 -10.92 35.06 -27.18
N LEU A 504 -11.52 34.06 -27.83
CA LEU A 504 -12.89 33.56 -27.56
C LEU A 504 -12.86 32.40 -26.54
N ARG A 505 -12.14 32.57 -25.42
CA ARG A 505 -11.98 31.54 -24.41
C ARG A 505 -13.28 31.06 -23.81
N ASP A 506 -14.25 31.95 -23.61
CA ASP A 506 -15.54 31.61 -23.01
C ASP A 506 -16.34 30.62 -23.87
N LEU A 507 -16.27 30.74 -25.20
CA LEU A 507 -16.85 29.75 -26.13
C LEU A 507 -16.21 28.34 -25.95
N THR A 508 -14.91 28.28 -25.64
CA THR A 508 -14.22 27.01 -25.43
C THR A 508 -14.65 26.34 -24.14
N LEU A 509 -14.96 27.09 -23.08
CA LEU A 509 -15.41 26.55 -21.79
C LEU A 509 -16.70 25.77 -21.92
N GLY A 510 -17.62 26.20 -22.82
CA GLY A 510 -18.90 25.55 -23.10
C GLY A 510 -18.79 24.36 -24.05
N SER A 511 -17.68 24.16 -24.72
CA SER A 511 -17.54 23.13 -25.75
C SER A 511 -17.68 21.71 -25.19
N SER A 512 -18.50 20.88 -25.86
CA SER A 512 -18.61 19.45 -25.54
C SER A 512 -17.29 18.73 -25.73
N MET A 513 -16.38 19.18 -26.59
CA MET A 513 -15.04 18.65 -26.76
C MET A 513 -14.20 18.75 -25.49
N VAL A 514 -14.23 19.90 -24.80
CA VAL A 514 -13.51 20.12 -23.56
C VAL A 514 -13.97 19.12 -22.48
N TRP A 515 -15.27 18.85 -22.43
CA TRP A 515 -15.88 17.93 -21.48
C TRP A 515 -15.71 16.45 -21.84
N SER A 516 -15.68 16.12 -23.13
CA SER A 516 -15.52 14.78 -23.64
C SER A 516 -14.07 14.34 -23.77
N CYS A 517 -13.10 15.27 -23.62
CA CYS A 517 -11.67 14.95 -23.70
C CYS A 517 -11.28 13.81 -22.77
N ALA A 518 -10.78 12.72 -23.34
CA ALA A 518 -10.36 11.52 -22.61
C ALA A 518 -9.01 11.68 -21.91
N SER A 519 -8.36 12.84 -21.99
CA SER A 519 -7.05 13.13 -21.38
C SER A 519 -5.97 12.09 -21.76
N CYS A 520 -6.02 11.60 -23.01
CA CYS A 520 -5.10 10.57 -23.52
C CYS A 520 -3.74 11.13 -23.95
N TYR A 521 -3.59 12.46 -24.02
CA TYR A 521 -2.39 13.21 -24.41
C TYR A 521 -1.95 13.03 -25.89
N GLN A 522 -2.63 12.24 -26.71
CA GLN A 522 -2.25 12.03 -28.12
C GLN A 522 -2.13 13.34 -28.90
N CYS A 523 -3.05 14.29 -28.66
CA CYS A 523 -3.02 15.60 -29.29
C CYS A 523 -1.77 16.43 -28.91
N GLN A 524 -1.26 16.25 -27.72
CA GLN A 524 -0.06 16.94 -27.20
C GLN A 524 1.23 16.26 -27.68
N GLU A 525 1.28 14.94 -27.63
CA GLU A 525 2.44 14.14 -28.05
C GLU A 525 2.72 14.25 -29.56
N HIS A 526 1.67 14.40 -30.37
CA HIS A 526 1.79 14.50 -31.82
C HIS A 526 1.78 15.95 -32.35
N CYS A 527 1.75 16.94 -31.46
CA CYS A 527 1.74 18.33 -31.87
C CYS A 527 3.13 18.74 -32.46
N PRO A 528 3.22 19.15 -33.75
CA PRO A 528 4.52 19.52 -34.34
C PRO A 528 5.14 20.75 -33.68
N GLU A 529 4.33 21.63 -33.09
CA GLU A 529 4.78 22.83 -32.37
C GLU A 529 4.99 22.60 -30.87
N GLY A 530 4.87 21.36 -30.38
CA GLY A 530 5.05 21.01 -28.99
C GLY A 530 4.04 21.68 -28.02
N LEU A 531 2.84 22.02 -28.50
CA LEU A 531 1.85 22.72 -27.69
C LEU A 531 1.20 21.77 -26.68
N ARG A 532 0.94 22.28 -25.49
CA ARG A 532 0.32 21.55 -24.37
C ARG A 532 -1.21 21.43 -24.50
N VAL A 533 -1.67 20.90 -25.64
CA VAL A 533 -3.10 20.88 -26.01
C VAL A 533 -3.95 20.13 -24.97
N ALA A 534 -3.48 18.99 -24.48
CA ALA A 534 -4.21 18.22 -23.48
C ALA A 534 -4.30 18.96 -22.13
N ASP A 535 -3.23 19.61 -21.71
CA ASP A 535 -3.20 20.40 -20.47
C ASP A 535 -4.13 21.60 -20.56
N ILE A 536 -4.17 22.28 -21.72
CA ILE A 536 -5.11 23.38 -21.99
C ILE A 536 -6.55 22.89 -21.89
N MET A 537 -6.89 21.72 -22.47
CA MET A 537 -8.24 21.14 -22.35
C MET A 537 -8.63 20.87 -20.91
N LEU A 538 -7.71 20.33 -20.11
CA LEU A 538 -7.93 20.07 -18.69
C LEU A 538 -8.14 21.36 -17.90
N GLU A 539 -7.37 22.38 -18.19
CA GLU A 539 -7.50 23.67 -17.55
C GLU A 539 -8.82 24.35 -17.90
N LEU A 540 -9.22 24.37 -19.18
CA LEU A 540 -10.53 24.89 -19.62
C LEU A 540 -11.67 24.20 -18.87
N ARG A 541 -11.60 22.88 -18.71
CA ARG A 541 -12.57 22.11 -17.92
C ARG A 541 -12.62 22.58 -16.47
N ALA A 542 -11.45 22.78 -15.85
CA ALA A 542 -11.36 23.28 -14.47
C ALA A 542 -11.99 24.66 -14.32
N LEU A 543 -11.68 25.57 -15.23
CA LEU A 543 -12.22 26.92 -15.23
C LEU A 543 -13.75 26.93 -15.40
N ALA A 544 -14.29 26.09 -16.31
CA ALA A 544 -15.73 25.96 -16.48
C ALA A 544 -16.42 25.48 -15.21
N VAL A 545 -15.85 24.48 -14.52
CA VAL A 545 -16.40 23.98 -13.24
C VAL A 545 -16.36 25.04 -12.15
N GLN A 546 -15.28 25.82 -12.05
CA GLN A 546 -15.20 26.91 -11.09
C GLN A 546 -16.30 27.96 -11.31
N ARG A 547 -16.52 28.38 -12.56
CA ARG A 547 -17.57 29.36 -12.90
C ARG A 547 -18.96 28.81 -12.61
N LEU A 548 -19.23 27.56 -12.93
CA LEU A 548 -20.51 26.91 -12.61
C LEU A 548 -20.76 26.83 -11.09
N GLY A 549 -19.72 26.56 -10.30
CA GLY A 549 -19.80 26.54 -8.85
C GLY A 549 -20.15 27.90 -8.24
N THR A 550 -19.67 29.00 -8.82
CA THR A 550 -19.99 30.36 -8.37
C THR A 550 -21.41 30.76 -8.76
N VAL A 551 -21.88 30.41 -9.95
CA VAL A 551 -23.26 30.66 -10.40
C VAL A 551 -24.29 29.92 -9.54
N ARG A 552 -24.01 28.67 -9.13
CA ARG A 552 -24.89 27.94 -8.21
C ARG A 552 -24.99 28.59 -6.83
N ARG A 553 -23.87 29.01 -6.24
CA ARG A 553 -23.89 29.69 -4.93
C ARG A 553 -24.62 31.02 -4.97
N GLY A 554 -24.57 31.75 -6.06
CA GLY A 554 -25.32 33.00 -6.24
C GLY A 554 -26.84 32.79 -6.35
N LYS A 555 -27.30 31.65 -6.91
CA LYS A 555 -28.74 31.31 -7.02
C LYS A 555 -29.34 30.69 -5.75
N GLU A 556 -28.54 30.11 -4.88
CA GLU A 556 -28.98 29.59 -3.58
C GLU A 556 -29.05 30.71 -2.52
N LEU A 557 -28.50 31.91 -2.79
CA LEU A 557 -28.55 33.10 -1.93
C LEU A 557 -29.52 34.19 -2.43
N SER A 558 -30.18 34.00 -3.58
CA SER A 558 -31.26 34.83 -4.11
C SER A 558 -32.59 34.06 -4.09
#